data_5a449c321e494d55b3872d362d645b58
#
_entry.id   5a449c321e494d55b3872d362d645b58
#
_cell.length_a   1.000
_cell.length_b   1.000
_cell.length_c   1.000
_cell.angle_alpha   90.00
_cell.angle_beta   90.00
_cell.angle_gamma   90.00
#
_symmetry.space_group_name_H-M   'P 1'
#
loop_
_entity.id
_entity.type
_entity.pdbx_description
1 polymer ?
#
loop_
_entity_poly.entity_id
_entity_poly.type
_entity_poly.pdbx_seq_one_letter_code
_entity_poly.pdbx_strand_id
1 'polypeptide(L)'
;CSSTVKELDLHNLSAVMLEDQSRPRKCGHYDGKVLISIEEYIIKLRSALNNRESLFIIARTDETDYVKGIERVSKYEEAGADAVMVEAVKNINEIKEISKNVSVPIMVNQIHGGKSPNFSLKELEDAGVSIVIYSSPTLFAAQHGIENYLIKLKDQEKLHDDGTVSFEEFNKLIYSRFDLT
;
A
#
# COMPACT_ATOMS: atom_id res chain seq x y z
N CYS A 1 10.33 -15.64 6.89
CA CYS A 1 10.20 -14.22 7.22
C CYS A 1 11.55 -13.60 7.64
N SER A 2 12.28 -14.21 8.59
CA SER A 2 13.57 -13.68 9.10
C SER A 2 14.63 -13.49 8.00
N SER A 3 14.83 -14.47 7.13
CA SER A 3 15.80 -14.35 6.02
C SER A 3 15.45 -13.24 5.04
N THR A 4 14.19 -13.09 4.73
CA THR A 4 13.69 -12.02 3.85
C THR A 4 13.94 -10.64 4.47
N VAL A 5 13.67 -10.48 5.77
CA VAL A 5 13.89 -9.21 6.49
C VAL A 5 15.38 -8.85 6.51
N LYS A 6 16.26 -9.81 6.82
CA LYS A 6 17.71 -9.59 6.76
C LYS A 6 18.17 -9.15 5.36
N GLU A 7 17.65 -9.78 4.32
CA GLU A 7 17.99 -9.45 2.94
C GLU A 7 17.55 -8.03 2.59
N LEU A 8 16.32 -7.63 2.99
CA LEU A 8 15.82 -6.28 2.77
C LEU A 8 16.65 -5.23 3.51
N ASP A 9 17.04 -5.52 4.75
CA ASP A 9 17.90 -4.64 5.56
C ASP A 9 19.30 -4.49 4.92
N LEU A 10 19.92 -5.59 4.47
CA LEU A 10 21.21 -5.58 3.77
C LEU A 10 21.18 -4.71 2.51
N HIS A 11 20.04 -4.61 1.85
CA HIS A 11 19.82 -3.74 0.68
C HIS A 11 19.36 -2.32 1.04
N ASN A 12 19.44 -1.93 2.31
CA ASN A 12 19.08 -0.60 2.80
C ASN A 12 17.64 -0.19 2.48
N LEU A 13 16.69 -1.14 2.46
CA LEU A 13 15.28 -0.79 2.36
C LEU A 13 14.81 -0.12 3.66
N SER A 14 14.03 0.93 3.54
CA SER A 14 13.56 1.70 4.71
C SER A 14 12.42 1.03 5.46
N ALA A 15 11.52 0.33 4.76
CA ALA A 15 10.36 -0.29 5.37
C ALA A 15 9.87 -1.54 4.62
N VAL A 16 9.16 -2.40 5.35
CA VAL A 16 8.42 -3.53 4.77
C VAL A 16 7.05 -3.66 5.44
N MET A 17 6.04 -4.02 4.66
CA MET A 17 4.71 -4.35 5.18
C MET A 17 4.49 -5.86 5.15
N LEU A 18 4.07 -6.41 6.29
CA LEU A 18 3.75 -7.82 6.46
C LEU A 18 2.26 -7.98 6.70
N GLU A 19 1.59 -8.83 5.93
CA GLU A 19 0.16 -9.11 6.06
C GLU A 19 -0.10 -10.45 6.76
N ASP A 20 -1.29 -10.59 7.34
CA ASP A 20 -1.75 -11.78 8.08
C ASP A 20 -2.55 -12.79 7.25
N GLN A 21 -2.52 -12.67 5.92
CA GLN A 21 -3.16 -13.66 5.07
C GLN A 21 -2.41 -15.01 5.04
N SER A 22 -3.18 -16.11 5.04
CA SER A 22 -2.67 -17.42 4.67
C SER A 22 -2.41 -17.51 3.16
N ARG A 23 -1.61 -18.48 2.72
CA ARG A 23 -1.38 -18.72 1.29
C ARG A 23 -2.40 -19.72 0.71
N PRO A 24 -2.84 -19.54 -0.53
CA PRO A 24 -2.51 -18.45 -1.46
C PRO A 24 -3.20 -17.13 -1.08
N ARG A 25 -2.44 -16.05 -1.07
CA ARG A 25 -2.97 -14.72 -0.77
C ARG A 25 -3.83 -14.15 -1.90
N LYS A 26 -4.75 -13.26 -1.54
CA LYS A 26 -5.57 -12.50 -2.49
C LYS A 26 -5.36 -10.99 -2.28
N CYS A 27 -5.78 -10.18 -3.25
CA CYS A 27 -5.83 -8.74 -3.05
C CYS A 27 -6.73 -8.39 -1.86
N GLY A 28 -6.31 -7.45 -1.01
CA GLY A 28 -7.05 -7.02 0.19
C GLY A 28 -8.48 -6.54 -0.09
N HIS A 29 -8.72 -6.01 -1.29
CA HIS A 29 -10.05 -5.56 -1.73
C HIS A 29 -10.94 -6.66 -2.30
N TYR A 30 -10.48 -7.91 -2.41
CA TYR A 30 -11.30 -9.05 -2.85
C TYR A 30 -11.84 -9.86 -1.69
N ASP A 31 -12.92 -10.60 -1.95
CA ASP A 31 -13.52 -11.51 -0.99
C ASP A 31 -12.83 -12.88 -0.96
N GLY A 32 -13.12 -13.65 0.10
CA GLY A 32 -12.60 -15.00 0.27
C GLY A 32 -11.11 -15.04 0.65
N LYS A 33 -10.62 -14.02 1.32
CA LYS A 33 -9.33 -14.04 2.03
C LYS A 33 -9.44 -14.99 3.23
N VAL A 34 -8.35 -15.67 3.54
CA VAL A 34 -8.21 -16.48 4.75
C VAL A 34 -7.06 -15.92 5.56
N LEU A 35 -7.29 -15.63 6.82
CA LEU A 35 -6.29 -15.09 7.71
C LEU A 35 -5.69 -16.21 8.59
N ILE A 36 -4.42 -16.08 8.92
CA ILE A 36 -3.81 -16.86 10.00
C ILE A 36 -4.28 -16.34 11.35
N SER A 37 -4.12 -17.12 12.40
CA SER A 37 -4.48 -16.66 13.75
C SER A 37 -3.61 -15.49 14.20
N ILE A 38 -4.08 -14.74 15.20
CA ILE A 38 -3.31 -13.63 15.78
C ILE A 38 -1.97 -14.15 16.33
N GLU A 39 -2.01 -15.29 17.02
CA GLU A 39 -0.83 -15.93 17.62
C GLU A 39 0.20 -16.33 16.56
N GLU A 40 -0.26 -16.95 15.48
CA GLU A 40 0.59 -17.34 14.36
C GLU A 40 1.21 -16.10 13.69
N TYR A 41 0.42 -15.04 13.50
CA TYR A 41 0.95 -13.80 12.95
C TYR A 41 1.95 -13.13 13.88
N ILE A 42 1.73 -13.10 15.19
CA ILE A 42 2.67 -12.55 16.17
C ILE A 42 4.02 -13.30 16.12
N ILE A 43 4.00 -14.63 15.98
CA ILE A 43 5.25 -15.42 15.80
C ILE A 43 5.98 -14.95 14.54
N LYS A 44 5.26 -14.78 13.43
CA LYS A 44 5.82 -14.27 12.17
C LYS A 44 6.38 -12.85 12.33
N LEU A 45 5.64 -11.96 12.99
CA LEU A 45 6.02 -10.56 13.22
C LEU A 45 7.26 -10.47 14.11
N ARG A 46 7.29 -11.18 15.24
CA ARG A 46 8.47 -11.24 16.13
C ARG A 46 9.69 -11.83 15.45
N SER A 47 9.51 -12.81 14.58
CA SER A 47 10.60 -13.34 13.76
C SER A 47 11.17 -12.27 12.81
N ALA A 48 10.36 -11.37 12.31
CA ALA A 48 10.81 -10.23 11.50
C ALA A 48 11.54 -9.19 12.36
N LEU A 49 10.90 -8.75 13.45
CA LEU A 49 11.43 -7.75 14.37
C LEU A 49 12.79 -8.13 14.97
N ASN A 50 12.96 -9.39 15.36
CA ASN A 50 14.21 -9.89 15.95
C ASN A 50 15.36 -10.07 14.94
N ASN A 51 15.09 -9.94 13.65
CA ASN A 51 16.08 -10.16 12.59
C ASN A 51 16.33 -8.93 11.72
N ARG A 52 15.75 -7.78 12.09
CA ARG A 52 16.04 -6.49 11.47
C ARG A 52 17.14 -5.74 12.24
N GLU A 53 17.82 -4.84 11.57
CA GLU A 53 18.69 -3.83 12.18
C GLU A 53 17.99 -2.46 12.22
N SER A 54 17.56 -1.97 11.06
CA SER A 54 16.94 -0.63 10.93
C SER A 54 15.59 -0.63 10.18
N LEU A 55 15.21 -1.74 9.57
CA LEU A 55 14.02 -1.85 8.72
C LEU A 55 12.73 -1.58 9.50
N PHE A 56 11.96 -0.58 9.07
CA PHE A 56 10.66 -0.24 9.65
C PHE A 56 9.61 -1.29 9.25
N ILE A 57 8.91 -1.88 10.21
CA ILE A 57 7.98 -2.99 9.97
C ILE A 57 6.55 -2.55 10.21
N ILE A 58 5.75 -2.58 9.15
CA ILE A 58 4.32 -2.24 9.15
C ILE A 58 3.54 -3.55 9.23
N ALA A 59 2.74 -3.70 10.29
CA ALA A 59 1.88 -4.87 10.46
C ALA A 59 0.50 -4.60 9.86
N ARG A 60 0.11 -5.40 8.86
CA ARG A 60 -1.16 -5.27 8.15
C ARG A 60 -2.07 -6.44 8.48
N THR A 61 -3.34 -6.11 8.77
CA THR A 61 -4.42 -7.09 8.76
C THR A 61 -5.35 -6.90 7.56
N ASP A 62 -5.77 -8.01 6.98
CA ASP A 62 -6.80 -8.05 5.94
C ASP A 62 -8.18 -8.47 6.49
N GLU A 63 -8.39 -8.31 7.80
CA GLU A 63 -9.68 -8.54 8.45
C GLU A 63 -10.74 -7.57 7.92
N THR A 64 -11.91 -8.11 7.57
CA THR A 64 -13.00 -7.34 6.97
C THR A 64 -13.98 -6.76 7.98
N ASP A 65 -14.00 -7.29 9.19
CA ASP A 65 -14.69 -6.74 10.35
C ASP A 65 -13.73 -5.77 11.05
N TYR A 66 -14.07 -4.48 11.08
CA TYR A 66 -13.17 -3.47 11.61
C TYR A 66 -12.93 -3.61 13.12
N VAL A 67 -13.89 -4.16 13.89
CA VAL A 67 -13.72 -4.38 15.35
C VAL A 67 -12.68 -5.48 15.59
N LYS A 68 -12.75 -6.57 14.84
CA LYS A 68 -11.71 -7.62 14.84
C LYS A 68 -10.40 -7.11 14.28
N GLY A 69 -10.46 -6.22 13.28
CA GLY A 69 -9.29 -5.54 12.72
C GLY A 69 -8.55 -4.73 13.79
N ILE A 70 -9.28 -3.97 14.63
CA ILE A 70 -8.72 -3.25 15.77
C ILE A 70 -8.06 -4.20 16.76
N GLU A 71 -8.74 -5.30 17.15
CA GLU A 71 -8.17 -6.31 18.03
C GLU A 71 -6.82 -6.82 17.50
N ARG A 72 -6.77 -7.15 16.20
CA ARG A 72 -5.55 -7.64 15.55
C ARG A 72 -4.43 -6.61 15.60
N VAL A 73 -4.68 -5.38 15.12
CA VAL A 73 -3.63 -4.35 15.04
C VAL A 73 -3.14 -3.90 16.42
N SER A 74 -4.00 -3.90 17.45
CA SER A 74 -3.58 -3.65 18.83
C SER A 74 -2.60 -4.73 19.33
N LYS A 75 -2.87 -6.01 19.02
CA LYS A 75 -1.95 -7.11 19.34
C LYS A 75 -0.64 -7.05 18.54
N TYR A 76 -0.68 -6.52 17.32
CA TYR A 76 0.52 -6.33 16.50
C TYR A 76 1.40 -5.20 17.04
N GLU A 77 0.78 -4.10 17.50
CA GLU A 77 1.48 -3.04 18.23
C GLU A 77 2.11 -3.57 19.53
N GLU A 78 1.36 -4.31 20.37
CA GLU A 78 1.89 -4.95 21.57
C GLU A 78 3.08 -5.89 21.27
N ALA A 79 3.09 -6.50 20.09
CA ALA A 79 4.19 -7.35 19.66
C ALA A 79 5.41 -6.58 19.13
N GLY A 80 5.30 -5.26 18.95
CA GLY A 80 6.39 -4.34 18.58
C GLY A 80 6.39 -3.86 17.13
N ALA A 81 5.27 -3.94 16.41
CA ALA A 81 5.15 -3.32 15.08
C ALA A 81 5.40 -1.80 15.15
N ASP A 82 6.11 -1.25 14.17
CA ASP A 82 6.41 0.19 14.12
C ASP A 82 5.24 1.01 13.58
N ALA A 83 4.38 0.41 12.78
CA ALA A 83 3.12 0.97 12.29
C ALA A 83 2.12 -0.16 12.04
N VAL A 84 0.85 0.20 11.92
CA VAL A 84 -0.22 -0.75 11.65
C VAL A 84 -1.10 -0.30 10.49
N MET A 85 -1.78 -1.28 9.88
CA MET A 85 -2.72 -1.05 8.80
C MET A 85 -3.88 -2.06 8.88
N VAL A 86 -5.11 -1.55 8.81
CA VAL A 86 -6.30 -2.36 8.52
C VAL A 86 -6.69 -2.11 7.07
N GLU A 87 -6.65 -3.16 6.25
CA GLU A 87 -6.92 -3.05 4.81
C GLU A 87 -8.42 -2.90 4.54
N ALA A 88 -8.76 -2.14 3.50
CA ALA A 88 -10.12 -2.00 2.98
C ALA A 88 -11.14 -1.44 3.98
N VAL A 89 -10.73 -0.46 4.79
CA VAL A 89 -11.63 0.31 5.67
C VAL A 89 -12.76 0.95 4.85
N LYS A 90 -13.98 0.94 5.38
CA LYS A 90 -15.19 1.31 4.62
C LYS A 90 -15.61 2.77 4.79
N ASN A 91 -15.17 3.43 5.84
CA ASN A 91 -15.50 4.82 6.11
C ASN A 91 -14.49 5.45 7.10
N ILE A 92 -14.55 6.78 7.19
CA ILE A 92 -13.62 7.56 8.02
C ILE A 92 -13.79 7.29 9.53
N ASN A 93 -14.98 6.86 10.00
CA ASN A 93 -15.21 6.57 11.40
C ASN A 93 -14.49 5.29 11.83
N GLU A 94 -14.40 4.28 10.96
CA GLU A 94 -13.59 3.08 11.22
C GLU A 94 -12.12 3.46 11.45
N ILE A 95 -11.56 4.37 10.65
CA ILE A 95 -10.19 4.88 10.81
C ILE A 95 -10.03 5.60 12.15
N LYS A 96 -10.99 6.48 12.51
CA LYS A 96 -10.98 7.16 13.82
C LYS A 96 -11.04 6.20 15.01
N GLU A 97 -11.79 5.11 14.89
CA GLU A 97 -11.85 4.10 15.94
C GLU A 97 -10.51 3.31 16.02
N ILE A 98 -9.88 2.98 14.89
CA ILE A 98 -8.53 2.39 14.89
C ILE A 98 -7.57 3.34 15.60
N SER A 99 -7.57 4.62 15.25
CA SER A 99 -6.69 5.65 15.83
C SER A 99 -6.82 5.82 17.35
N LYS A 100 -7.98 5.53 17.92
CA LYS A 100 -8.18 5.56 19.39
C LYS A 100 -7.59 4.34 20.10
N ASN A 101 -7.34 3.27 19.39
CA ASN A 101 -6.95 1.98 19.96
C ASN A 101 -5.49 1.60 19.72
N VAL A 102 -4.74 2.40 18.98
CA VAL A 102 -3.31 2.21 18.74
C VAL A 102 -2.55 3.53 18.90
N SER A 103 -1.29 3.46 19.31
CA SER A 103 -0.41 4.62 19.52
C SER A 103 0.64 4.75 18.42
N VAL A 104 0.91 3.66 17.69
CA VAL A 104 1.85 3.67 16.56
C VAL A 104 1.22 4.30 15.32
N PRO A 105 2.03 4.78 14.36
CA PRO A 105 1.54 5.33 13.10
C PRO A 105 0.56 4.40 12.38
N ILE A 106 -0.53 4.98 11.86
CA ILE A 106 -1.51 4.26 11.06
C ILE A 106 -1.25 4.52 9.58
N MET A 107 -1.19 3.44 8.81
CA MET A 107 -1.14 3.48 7.35
C MET A 107 -2.53 3.20 6.77
N VAL A 108 -2.89 3.95 5.73
CA VAL A 108 -4.10 3.73 4.92
C VAL A 108 -3.73 3.61 3.45
N ASN A 109 -4.39 2.67 2.77
CA ASN A 109 -4.27 2.47 1.33
C ASN A 109 -5.44 3.12 0.60
N GLN A 110 -5.14 3.94 -0.41
CA GLN A 110 -6.10 4.50 -1.34
C GLN A 110 -5.93 3.86 -2.72
N ILE A 111 -6.97 3.19 -3.21
CA ILE A 111 -6.99 2.57 -4.53
C ILE A 111 -8.29 2.93 -5.25
N HIS A 112 -8.18 3.39 -6.48
CA HIS A 112 -9.35 3.71 -7.29
C HIS A 112 -10.19 2.46 -7.58
N GLY A 113 -11.51 2.54 -7.33
CA GLY A 113 -12.43 1.41 -7.52
C GLY A 113 -12.29 0.27 -6.49
N GLY A 114 -11.53 0.46 -5.42
CA GLY A 114 -11.43 -0.47 -4.30
C GLY A 114 -12.64 -0.44 -3.37
N LYS A 115 -12.59 -1.20 -2.26
CA LYS A 115 -13.65 -1.23 -1.24
C LYS A 115 -13.68 0.01 -0.36
N SER A 116 -12.54 0.67 -0.19
CA SER A 116 -12.44 1.92 0.57
C SER A 116 -12.87 3.10 -0.28
N PRO A 117 -13.64 4.06 0.26
CA PRO A 117 -13.86 5.34 -0.37
C PRO A 117 -12.54 6.11 -0.57
N ASN A 118 -12.53 7.05 -1.51
CA ASN A 118 -11.44 8.02 -1.61
C ASN A 118 -11.62 9.11 -0.56
N PHE A 119 -10.66 9.23 0.31
CA PHE A 119 -10.58 10.29 1.32
C PHE A 119 -9.57 11.35 0.90
N SER A 120 -9.82 12.61 1.22
CA SER A 120 -8.80 13.65 1.11
C SER A 120 -7.70 13.44 2.15
N LEU A 121 -6.50 13.97 1.90
CA LEU A 121 -5.41 13.91 2.88
C LEU A 121 -5.80 14.60 4.20
N LYS A 122 -6.60 15.67 4.14
CA LYS A 122 -7.08 16.37 5.34
C LYS A 122 -8.00 15.50 6.18
N GLU A 123 -8.95 14.78 5.57
CA GLU A 123 -9.83 13.85 6.29
C GLU A 123 -9.04 12.73 6.95
N LEU A 124 -8.02 12.20 6.27
CA LEU A 124 -7.14 11.16 6.81
C LEU A 124 -6.29 11.67 7.96
N GLU A 125 -5.70 12.86 7.84
CA GLU A 125 -4.94 13.51 8.91
C GLU A 125 -5.81 13.74 10.15
N ASP A 126 -7.02 14.30 9.97
CA ASP A 126 -7.98 14.54 11.06
C ASP A 126 -8.50 13.24 11.70
N ALA A 127 -8.37 12.12 11.01
CA ALA A 127 -8.70 10.79 11.52
C ALA A 127 -7.50 10.10 12.21
N GLY A 128 -6.30 10.71 12.23
CA GLY A 128 -5.12 10.18 12.89
C GLY A 128 -4.22 9.32 11.99
N VAL A 129 -4.38 9.39 10.67
CA VAL A 129 -3.52 8.67 9.72
C VAL A 129 -2.18 9.39 9.58
N SER A 130 -1.10 8.62 9.63
CA SER A 130 0.28 9.14 9.48
C SER A 130 0.89 8.80 8.13
N ILE A 131 0.46 7.71 7.49
CA ILE A 131 1.03 7.22 6.23
C ILE A 131 -0.09 6.91 5.25
N VAL A 132 -0.01 7.46 4.05
CA VAL A 132 -0.97 7.19 2.96
C VAL A 132 -0.22 6.57 1.78
N ILE A 133 -0.69 5.42 1.32
CA ILE A 133 -0.21 4.81 0.07
C ILE A 133 -1.29 4.91 -1.00
N TYR A 134 -0.88 5.21 -2.21
CA TYR A 134 -1.73 5.26 -3.39
C TYR A 134 -1.41 4.06 -4.28
N SER A 135 -2.27 3.04 -4.23
CA SER A 135 -2.07 1.82 -5.01
C SER A 135 -2.48 2.03 -6.46
N SER A 136 -1.48 1.97 -7.35
CA SER A 136 -1.66 1.91 -8.81
C SER A 136 -2.35 3.09 -9.53
N PRO A 137 -2.48 4.33 -9.00
CA PRO A 137 -3.18 5.40 -9.70
C PRO A 137 -2.49 5.77 -11.01
N THR A 138 -1.16 5.80 -11.02
CA THR A 138 -0.37 6.10 -12.22
C THR A 138 -0.43 4.97 -13.25
N LEU A 139 -0.48 3.71 -12.82
CA LEU A 139 -0.65 2.56 -13.71
C LEU A 139 -2.03 2.60 -14.39
N PHE A 140 -3.10 2.88 -13.65
CA PHE A 140 -4.45 3.00 -14.21
C PHE A 140 -4.57 4.19 -15.16
N ALA A 141 -3.95 5.31 -14.80
CA ALA A 141 -3.90 6.49 -15.69
C ALA A 141 -3.11 6.20 -16.98
N ALA A 142 -1.98 5.51 -16.87
CA ALA A 142 -1.18 5.12 -18.04
C ALA A 142 -1.95 4.15 -18.95
N GLN A 143 -2.60 3.12 -18.38
CA GLN A 143 -3.43 2.20 -19.15
C GLN A 143 -4.53 2.96 -19.90
N HIS A 144 -5.28 3.81 -19.23
CA HIS A 144 -6.35 4.60 -19.84
C HIS A 144 -5.82 5.51 -20.95
N GLY A 145 -4.69 6.17 -20.72
CA GLY A 145 -4.02 7.01 -21.74
C GLY A 145 -3.61 6.21 -22.98
N ILE A 146 -2.98 5.05 -22.77
CA ILE A 146 -2.56 4.15 -23.85
C ILE A 146 -3.76 3.65 -24.66
N GLU A 147 -4.81 3.16 -23.99
CA GLU A 147 -6.02 2.67 -24.66
C GLU A 147 -6.69 3.77 -25.50
N ASN A 148 -6.87 4.97 -24.94
CA ASN A 148 -7.44 6.10 -25.67
C ASN A 148 -6.61 6.50 -26.89
N TYR A 149 -5.29 6.51 -26.75
CA TYR A 149 -4.41 6.84 -27.87
C TYR A 149 -4.49 5.80 -28.98
N LEU A 150 -4.50 4.52 -28.65
CA LEU A 150 -4.62 3.43 -29.63
C LEU A 150 -5.96 3.45 -30.37
N ILE A 151 -7.07 3.78 -29.67
CA ILE A 151 -8.38 3.97 -30.32
C ILE A 151 -8.30 5.12 -31.34
N LYS A 152 -7.80 6.28 -30.94
CA LYS A 152 -7.64 7.42 -31.84
C LYS A 152 -6.76 7.11 -33.04
N LEU A 153 -5.62 6.46 -32.81
CA LEU A 153 -4.69 6.05 -33.87
C LEU A 153 -5.38 5.13 -34.88
N LYS A 154 -6.14 4.15 -34.42
CA LYS A 154 -6.89 3.22 -35.25
C LYS A 154 -7.96 3.94 -36.09
N ASP A 155 -8.73 4.84 -35.45
CA ASP A 155 -9.87 5.50 -36.09
C ASP A 155 -9.45 6.58 -37.10
N GLN A 156 -8.32 7.23 -36.88
CA GLN A 156 -7.86 8.35 -37.69
C GLN A 156 -6.63 8.05 -38.57
N GLU A 157 -6.04 6.86 -38.38
CA GLU A 157 -4.88 6.36 -39.14
C GLU A 157 -3.69 7.34 -39.19
N LYS A 158 -3.54 8.18 -38.16
CA LYS A 158 -2.45 9.16 -38.05
C LYS A 158 -2.07 9.39 -36.57
N LEU A 159 -0.84 9.88 -36.35
CA LEU A 159 -0.38 10.31 -35.03
C LEU A 159 -1.13 11.56 -34.54
N HIS A 160 -1.29 11.65 -33.24
CA HIS A 160 -1.93 12.76 -32.52
C HIS A 160 -0.99 13.33 -31.48
N ASP A 161 -0.98 14.66 -31.36
CA ASP A 161 -0.17 15.35 -30.36
C ASP A 161 -0.92 15.51 -29.02
N ASP A 162 -2.25 15.44 -29.03
CA ASP A 162 -3.06 15.59 -27.82
C ASP A 162 -2.97 14.35 -26.91
N GLY A 163 -2.62 14.59 -25.64
CA GLY A 163 -2.49 13.56 -24.64
C GLY A 163 -1.18 12.79 -24.66
N THR A 164 -0.16 13.31 -25.38
CA THR A 164 1.19 12.75 -25.43
C THR A 164 2.24 13.76 -24.98
N VAL A 165 3.40 13.29 -24.61
CA VAL A 165 4.59 14.13 -24.45
C VAL A 165 5.29 14.22 -25.79
N SER A 166 5.93 15.36 -26.10
CA SER A 166 6.73 15.52 -27.32
C SER A 166 7.99 14.64 -27.25
N PHE A 167 8.54 14.35 -28.42
CA PHE A 167 9.81 13.63 -28.53
C PHE A 167 10.95 14.36 -27.78
N GLU A 168 10.96 15.68 -27.82
CA GLU A 168 11.97 16.49 -27.14
C GLU A 168 11.79 16.40 -25.59
N GLU A 169 10.57 16.51 -25.08
CA GLU A 169 10.29 16.38 -23.64
C GLU A 169 10.63 14.99 -23.11
N PHE A 170 10.31 13.95 -23.88
CA PHE A 170 10.65 12.57 -23.53
C PHE A 170 12.17 12.38 -23.45
N ASN A 171 12.92 12.88 -24.45
CA ASN A 171 14.39 12.79 -24.45
C ASN A 171 15.01 13.58 -23.30
N LYS A 172 14.53 14.80 -22.99
CA LYS A 172 14.98 15.55 -21.81
C LYS A 172 14.82 14.75 -20.52
N LEU A 173 13.70 14.06 -20.35
CA LEU A 173 13.47 13.21 -19.20
C LEU A 173 14.47 12.05 -19.10
N ILE A 174 14.74 11.37 -20.23
CA ILE A 174 15.70 10.27 -20.28
C ILE A 174 17.11 10.76 -19.95
N TYR A 175 17.58 11.82 -20.64
CA TYR A 175 18.93 12.36 -20.44
C TYR A 175 19.13 12.85 -18.99
N SER A 176 18.15 13.52 -18.39
CA SER A 176 18.26 14.03 -17.02
C SER A 176 18.31 12.93 -15.96
N ARG A 177 17.72 11.76 -16.24
CA ARG A 177 17.69 10.63 -15.28
C ARG A 177 18.91 9.71 -15.34
N PHE A 178 19.56 9.65 -16.49
CA PHE A 178 20.63 8.67 -16.70
C PHE A 178 22.01 9.32 -16.90
N ASP A 179 22.13 10.65 -16.66
CA ASP A 179 23.38 11.42 -16.86
C ASP A 179 24.05 11.14 -18.23
N LEU A 180 23.22 11.01 -19.29
CA LEU A 180 23.65 10.72 -20.65
C LEU A 180 24.00 12.01 -21.43
N THR A 181 24.69 12.96 -20.78
CA THR A 181 25.20 14.20 -21.42
C THR A 181 26.55 13.99 -22.07
#